data_0b60c91538fd4357dd90927987c69874
#
_entry.id   0b60c91538fd4357dd90927987c69874
#
_cell.length_a   1.000
_cell.length_b   1.000
_cell.length_c   1.000
_cell.angle_alpha   90.00
_cell.angle_beta   90.00
_cell.angle_gamma   90.00
#
_symmetry.space_group_name_H-M   'P 1'
#
loop_
_entity.id
_entity.type
_entity.pdbx_description
1 polymer ?
#
loop_
_entity_poly.entity_id
_entity_poly.type
_entity_poly.pdbx_seq_one_letter_code
_entity_poly.pdbx_strand_id
1 'polypeptide(L)'
;AVLAQAMKAAGARGAKLLVLHTAAARVGAMDVGAVTEGGLAAAIEGAEVIYNLGADEVDIAAGPLVIYQGSHGDRGAHRADIILPAAAWTEENGLFVNTEGRPQLALRAGFAPGEAKENWAILRALSAELGATLPWDTLAGLRKAIVTAHPHLGRIDAVAENVWQPLEVRAPAKADFIRAVRDFYLTNPIARASQVMAELSAMAASRAAKPLAAE
;
A
#
# COMPACT_ATOMS: atom_id res chain seq x y z
N ALA A 1 -3.56 -28.56 -0.43
CA ALA A 1 -3.13 -29.68 0.45
C ALA A 1 -1.61 -29.69 0.65
N VAL A 2 -0.78 -29.75 -0.41
CA VAL A 2 0.69 -29.87 -0.29
C VAL A 2 1.32 -28.67 0.41
N LEU A 3 0.95 -27.43 0.05
CA LEU A 3 1.49 -26.23 0.69
C LEU A 3 1.14 -26.18 2.19
N ALA A 4 -0.08 -26.51 2.55
CA ALA A 4 -0.50 -26.51 3.96
C ALA A 4 0.17 -27.64 4.77
N GLN A 5 0.39 -28.82 4.18
CA GLN A 5 1.18 -29.87 4.81
C GLN A 5 2.64 -29.46 4.97
N ALA A 6 3.23 -28.82 3.94
CA ALA A 6 4.59 -28.29 4.02
C ALA A 6 4.71 -27.20 5.11
N MET A 7 3.74 -26.30 5.20
CA MET A 7 3.67 -25.28 6.24
C MET A 7 3.50 -25.87 7.63
N LYS A 8 2.63 -26.89 7.79
CA LYS A 8 2.46 -27.59 9.07
C LYS A 8 3.75 -28.33 9.48
N ALA A 9 4.39 -29.01 8.54
CA ALA A 9 5.66 -29.71 8.78
C ALA A 9 6.81 -28.72 9.10
N ALA A 10 6.85 -27.57 8.44
CA ALA A 10 7.82 -26.52 8.68
C ALA A 10 7.58 -25.84 10.05
N GLY A 11 6.33 -25.56 10.40
CA GLY A 11 5.95 -25.00 11.70
C GLY A 11 6.32 -25.92 12.87
N ALA A 12 6.13 -27.23 12.72
CA ALA A 12 6.56 -28.22 13.71
C ALA A 12 8.11 -28.25 13.93
N ARG A 13 8.89 -27.67 13.00
CA ARG A 13 10.34 -27.51 13.09
C ARG A 13 10.77 -26.08 13.43
N GLY A 14 9.87 -25.24 13.92
CA GLY A 14 10.14 -23.86 14.27
C GLY A 14 10.24 -22.88 13.08
N ALA A 15 9.85 -23.29 11.88
CA ALA A 15 9.79 -22.39 10.74
C ALA A 15 8.67 -21.34 10.90
N LYS A 16 8.90 -20.17 10.35
CA LYS A 16 7.96 -19.06 10.35
C LYS A 16 7.43 -18.81 8.94
N LEU A 17 6.22 -18.26 8.83
CA LEU A 17 5.66 -17.81 7.57
C LEU A 17 5.88 -16.30 7.42
N LEU A 18 6.43 -15.91 6.28
CA LEU A 18 6.53 -14.52 5.86
C LEU A 18 5.86 -14.38 4.49
N VAL A 19 4.89 -13.48 4.38
CA VAL A 19 4.23 -13.16 3.11
C VAL A 19 4.81 -11.85 2.56
N LEU A 20 5.46 -11.94 1.41
CA LEU A 20 5.99 -10.77 0.72
C LEU A 20 4.86 -10.06 -0.02
N HIS A 21 4.60 -8.82 0.34
CA HIS A 21 3.59 -7.97 -0.29
C HIS A 21 4.19 -7.12 -1.40
N THR A 22 3.38 -6.79 -2.41
CA THR A 22 3.78 -5.92 -3.53
C THR A 22 3.67 -4.43 -3.19
N ALA A 23 3.00 -4.08 -2.09
CA ALA A 23 2.85 -2.71 -1.61
C ALA A 23 3.51 -2.56 -0.23
N ALA A 24 4.34 -1.53 -0.06
CA ALA A 24 5.16 -1.33 1.13
C ALA A 24 4.37 -1.17 2.44
N ALA A 25 3.21 -0.51 2.40
CA ALA A 25 2.43 -0.21 3.61
C ALA A 25 1.29 -1.23 3.87
N ARG A 26 1.26 -2.36 3.18
CA ARG A 26 0.11 -3.29 3.27
C ARG A 26 -0.06 -3.91 4.66
N VAL A 27 1.02 -4.23 5.35
CA VAL A 27 0.93 -4.78 6.71
C VAL A 27 0.33 -3.75 7.65
N GLY A 28 0.80 -2.50 7.61
CA GLY A 28 0.22 -1.42 8.42
C GLY A 28 -1.25 -1.14 8.11
N ALA A 29 -1.65 -1.22 6.83
CA ALA A 29 -3.06 -1.11 6.45
C ALA A 29 -3.91 -2.22 7.06
N MET A 30 -3.43 -3.47 7.04
CA MET A 30 -4.11 -4.59 7.70
C MET A 30 -4.17 -4.40 9.23
N ASP A 31 -3.11 -3.91 9.83
CA ASP A 31 -3.04 -3.68 11.29
C ASP A 31 -4.08 -2.64 11.78
N VAL A 32 -4.39 -1.64 10.97
CA VAL A 32 -5.43 -0.65 11.29
C VAL A 32 -6.81 -1.01 10.75
N GLY A 33 -6.98 -2.22 10.19
CA GLY A 33 -8.26 -2.72 9.71
C GLY A 33 -8.70 -2.18 8.35
N ALA A 34 -7.77 -1.59 7.57
CA ALA A 34 -8.06 -1.13 6.20
C ALA A 34 -8.11 -2.31 5.22
N VAL A 35 -9.04 -3.22 5.45
CA VAL A 35 -9.25 -4.45 4.68
C VAL A 35 -10.73 -4.68 4.45
N THR A 36 -11.07 -5.30 3.32
CA THR A 36 -12.43 -5.72 2.98
C THR A 36 -12.42 -7.18 2.58
N GLU A 37 -13.38 -7.96 3.07
CA GLU A 37 -13.58 -9.33 2.61
C GLU A 37 -13.92 -9.32 1.11
N GLY A 38 -13.31 -10.19 0.31
CA GLY A 38 -13.40 -10.13 -1.15
C GLY A 38 -12.42 -9.15 -1.81
N GLY A 39 -11.68 -8.36 -1.02
CA GLY A 39 -10.62 -7.48 -1.49
C GLY A 39 -11.12 -6.24 -2.22
N LEU A 40 -10.26 -5.65 -3.08
CA LEU A 40 -10.54 -4.39 -3.77
C LEU A 40 -11.81 -4.45 -4.63
N ALA A 41 -12.04 -5.56 -5.33
CA ALA A 41 -13.22 -5.69 -6.20
C ALA A 41 -14.51 -5.52 -5.40
N ALA A 42 -14.62 -6.17 -4.24
CA ALA A 42 -15.77 -6.04 -3.34
C ALA A 42 -15.85 -4.64 -2.71
N ALA A 43 -14.70 -4.00 -2.44
CA ALA A 43 -14.68 -2.67 -1.85
C ALA A 43 -15.24 -1.58 -2.79
N ILE A 44 -15.06 -1.73 -4.10
CA ILE A 44 -15.51 -0.74 -5.09
C ILE A 44 -16.84 -1.11 -5.76
N GLU A 45 -17.33 -2.33 -5.58
CA GLU A 45 -18.58 -2.79 -6.17
C GLU A 45 -19.78 -1.97 -5.66
N GLY A 46 -20.52 -1.36 -6.57
CA GLY A 46 -21.70 -0.55 -6.24
C GLY A 46 -21.43 0.78 -5.52
N ALA A 47 -20.15 1.17 -5.40
CA ALA A 47 -19.81 2.45 -4.78
C ALA A 47 -20.26 3.64 -5.65
N GLU A 48 -20.94 4.61 -5.05
CA GLU A 48 -21.29 5.88 -5.69
C GLU A 48 -20.14 6.89 -5.63
N VAL A 49 -19.31 6.81 -4.56
CA VAL A 49 -18.14 7.65 -4.34
C VAL A 49 -16.96 6.78 -3.96
N ILE A 50 -15.83 6.98 -4.62
CA ILE A 50 -14.55 6.31 -4.32
C ILE A 50 -13.52 7.36 -3.92
N TYR A 51 -13.05 7.29 -2.68
CA TYR A 51 -11.93 8.10 -2.22
C TYR A 51 -10.64 7.30 -2.38
N ASN A 52 -9.88 7.63 -3.43
CA ASN A 52 -8.64 6.93 -3.77
C ASN A 52 -7.43 7.62 -3.12
N LEU A 53 -6.95 7.07 -2.01
CA LEU A 53 -5.81 7.58 -1.26
C LEU A 53 -4.50 6.94 -1.76
N GLY A 54 -3.84 7.59 -2.70
CA GLY A 54 -2.52 7.24 -3.22
C GLY A 54 -2.43 5.88 -3.94
N ALA A 55 -3.55 5.28 -4.33
CA ALA A 55 -3.56 3.98 -5.01
C ALA A 55 -3.61 4.15 -6.53
N ASP A 56 -2.46 4.43 -7.13
CA ASP A 56 -2.35 4.75 -8.58
C ASP A 56 -2.53 3.54 -9.50
N GLU A 57 -2.34 2.33 -8.99
CA GLU A 57 -2.41 1.10 -9.78
C GLU A 57 -3.83 0.55 -9.94
N VAL A 58 -4.82 1.19 -9.33
CA VAL A 58 -6.20 0.72 -9.34
C VAL A 58 -6.92 1.20 -10.60
N ASP A 59 -7.47 0.26 -11.35
CA ASP A 59 -8.36 0.55 -12.47
C ASP A 59 -9.80 0.71 -11.93
N ILE A 60 -10.33 1.94 -11.97
CA ILE A 60 -11.69 2.26 -11.54
C ILE A 60 -12.53 2.50 -12.80
N ALA A 61 -13.61 1.73 -12.97
CA ALA A 61 -14.52 1.89 -14.08
C ALA A 61 -15.29 3.23 -14.01
N ALA A 62 -15.88 3.63 -15.12
CA ALA A 62 -16.81 4.77 -15.15
C ALA A 62 -18.06 4.48 -14.31
N GLY A 63 -18.62 5.53 -13.71
CA GLY A 63 -19.83 5.44 -12.89
C GLY A 63 -19.71 6.21 -11.58
N PRO A 64 -18.86 5.79 -10.63
CA PRO A 64 -18.72 6.50 -9.36
C PRO A 64 -18.00 7.84 -9.51
N LEU A 65 -18.31 8.77 -8.61
CA LEU A 65 -17.48 9.95 -8.37
C LEU A 65 -16.14 9.49 -7.75
N VAL A 66 -15.01 9.88 -8.35
CA VAL A 66 -13.68 9.52 -7.86
C VAL A 66 -12.95 10.75 -7.35
N ILE A 67 -12.57 10.72 -6.08
CA ILE A 67 -11.70 11.70 -5.46
C ILE A 67 -10.33 11.05 -5.32
N TYR A 68 -9.31 11.63 -5.95
CA TYR A 68 -7.93 11.17 -5.81
C TYR A 68 -7.15 12.10 -4.91
N GLN A 69 -6.52 11.53 -3.89
CA GLN A 69 -5.54 12.22 -3.06
C GLN A 69 -4.18 11.57 -3.25
N GLY A 70 -3.22 12.31 -3.79
CA GLY A 70 -1.90 11.76 -4.07
C GLY A 70 -0.90 12.81 -4.56
N SER A 71 0.35 12.38 -4.74
CA SER A 71 1.49 13.26 -5.05
C SER A 71 1.87 13.29 -6.55
N HIS A 72 1.43 12.32 -7.34
CA HIS A 72 1.84 12.15 -8.73
C HIS A 72 0.64 11.92 -9.65
N GLY A 73 0.72 12.48 -10.85
CA GLY A 73 -0.29 12.34 -11.89
C GLY A 73 -0.18 11.01 -12.65
N ASP A 74 -0.56 9.91 -12.01
CA ASP A 74 -0.62 8.59 -12.62
C ASP A 74 -2.07 8.16 -12.87
N ARG A 75 -2.36 6.89 -13.14
CA ARG A 75 -3.69 6.37 -13.50
C ARG A 75 -4.79 6.78 -12.53
N GLY A 76 -4.50 6.81 -11.23
CA GLY A 76 -5.44 7.28 -10.22
C GLY A 76 -5.87 8.72 -10.42
N ALA A 77 -4.95 9.61 -10.73
CA ALA A 77 -5.24 11.02 -11.02
C ALA A 77 -6.00 11.19 -12.35
N HIS A 78 -5.65 10.42 -13.40
CA HIS A 78 -6.33 10.50 -14.69
C HIS A 78 -7.79 10.05 -14.63
N ARG A 79 -8.14 9.15 -13.71
CA ARG A 79 -9.52 8.68 -13.52
C ARG A 79 -10.33 9.61 -12.62
N ALA A 80 -9.69 10.45 -11.83
CA ALA A 80 -10.35 11.24 -10.81
C ALA A 80 -11.21 12.38 -11.39
N ASP A 81 -12.33 12.62 -10.76
CA ASP A 81 -13.17 13.78 -11.00
C ASP A 81 -12.71 14.97 -10.13
N ILE A 82 -12.12 14.68 -8.96
CA ILE A 82 -11.53 15.66 -8.04
C ILE A 82 -10.13 15.19 -7.65
N ILE A 83 -9.15 16.10 -7.71
CA ILE A 83 -7.78 15.83 -7.30
C ILE A 83 -7.41 16.71 -6.10
N LEU A 84 -6.95 16.08 -5.02
CA LEU A 84 -6.43 16.73 -3.83
C LEU A 84 -4.90 16.51 -3.80
N PRO A 85 -4.08 17.53 -4.05
CA PRO A 85 -2.64 17.39 -4.09
C PRO A 85 -2.10 17.09 -2.69
N ALA A 86 -1.38 15.98 -2.56
CA ALA A 86 -0.82 15.50 -1.31
C ALA A 86 0.70 15.37 -1.35
N ALA A 87 1.32 15.39 -0.18
CA ALA A 87 2.74 15.16 0.00
C ALA A 87 3.11 13.74 -0.46
N ALA A 88 4.30 13.60 -1.04
CA ALA A 88 4.91 12.30 -1.24
C ALA A 88 5.41 11.75 0.10
N TRP A 89 5.65 10.45 0.18
CA TRP A 89 6.13 9.79 1.41
C TRP A 89 7.48 10.34 1.93
N THR A 90 8.27 10.99 1.08
CA THR A 90 9.51 11.69 1.45
C THR A 90 9.28 13.10 1.98
N GLU A 91 8.09 13.64 1.83
CA GLU A 91 7.71 15.02 2.15
C GLU A 91 6.80 15.11 3.38
N GLU A 92 6.50 13.98 4.01
CA GLU A 92 5.73 13.89 5.24
C GLU A 92 6.38 12.92 6.25
N ASN A 93 5.99 13.06 7.52
CA ASN A 93 6.40 12.11 8.55
C ASN A 93 5.41 10.95 8.58
N GLY A 94 5.89 9.72 8.38
CA GLY A 94 5.07 8.51 8.34
C GLY A 94 5.33 7.53 9.47
N LEU A 95 4.34 6.68 9.74
CA LEU A 95 4.49 5.45 10.49
C LEU A 95 4.25 4.29 9.53
N PHE A 96 5.27 3.47 9.32
CA PHE A 96 5.22 2.34 8.41
C PHE A 96 5.40 1.04 9.18
N VAL A 97 4.73 -0.01 8.72
CA VAL A 97 4.93 -1.35 9.25
C VAL A 97 5.52 -2.22 8.15
N ASN A 98 6.70 -2.77 8.39
CA ASN A 98 7.37 -3.62 7.42
C ASN A 98 6.73 -5.03 7.35
N THR A 99 7.23 -5.87 6.45
CA THR A 99 6.70 -7.22 6.22
C THR A 99 6.79 -8.14 7.45
N GLU A 100 7.69 -7.84 8.40
CA GLU A 100 7.79 -8.57 9.67
C GLU A 100 6.78 -8.12 10.72
N GLY A 101 6.01 -7.05 10.47
CA GLY A 101 5.15 -6.44 11.48
C GLY A 101 5.88 -5.46 12.41
N ARG A 102 7.04 -4.93 12.00
CA ARG A 102 7.83 -3.94 12.74
C ARG A 102 7.37 -2.53 12.41
N PRO A 103 6.79 -1.76 13.37
CA PRO A 103 6.48 -0.35 13.17
C PRO A 103 7.77 0.48 13.14
N GLN A 104 7.89 1.35 12.15
CA GLN A 104 9.06 2.21 11.96
C GLN A 104 8.62 3.64 11.62
N LEU A 105 9.34 4.61 12.12
CA LEU A 105 9.10 6.03 11.81
C LEU A 105 9.94 6.44 10.62
N ALA A 106 9.29 7.01 9.61
CA ALA A 106 9.95 7.75 8.55
C ALA A 106 9.87 9.24 8.86
N LEU A 107 11.02 9.90 8.82
CA LEU A 107 11.10 11.34 8.98
C LEU A 107 11.08 11.99 7.59
N ARG A 108 10.37 13.10 7.50
CA ARG A 108 10.32 13.92 6.31
C ARG A 108 11.71 14.39 5.89
N ALA A 109 12.06 14.19 4.62
CA ALA A 109 13.33 14.64 4.03
C ALA A 109 13.21 16.00 3.32
N GLY A 110 12.01 16.37 2.89
CA GLY A 110 11.73 17.61 2.17
C GLY A 110 10.36 18.16 2.51
N PHE A 111 9.93 19.14 1.75
CA PHE A 111 8.60 19.75 1.89
C PHE A 111 7.80 19.53 0.61
N ALA A 112 6.50 19.30 0.77
CA ALA A 112 5.59 19.17 -0.35
C ALA A 112 5.59 20.48 -1.19
N PRO A 113 5.64 20.40 -2.52
CA PRO A 113 5.66 21.55 -3.39
C PRO A 113 4.28 22.19 -3.54
N GLY A 114 4.25 23.50 -3.81
CA GLY A 114 3.04 24.23 -4.15
C GLY A 114 1.96 24.15 -3.06
N GLU A 115 0.76 23.72 -3.45
CA GLU A 115 -0.40 23.61 -2.57
C GLU A 115 -0.54 22.23 -1.91
N ALA A 116 0.35 21.29 -2.21
CA ALA A 116 0.30 19.94 -1.64
C ALA A 116 0.45 19.97 -0.11
N LYS A 117 -0.34 19.14 0.57
CA LYS A 117 -0.38 19.03 2.04
C LYS A 117 -0.09 17.62 2.48
N GLU A 118 0.32 17.46 3.74
CA GLU A 118 0.44 16.14 4.36
C GLU A 118 -0.91 15.40 4.32
N ASN A 119 -0.88 14.12 4.00
CA ASN A 119 -2.10 13.32 3.77
C ASN A 119 -3.10 13.39 4.93
N TRP A 120 -2.62 13.30 6.17
CA TRP A 120 -3.47 13.37 7.35
C TRP A 120 -4.17 14.73 7.51
N ALA A 121 -3.50 15.83 7.11
CA ALA A 121 -4.05 17.18 7.23
C ALA A 121 -5.21 17.41 6.25
N ILE A 122 -5.12 16.86 5.04
CA ILE A 122 -6.22 16.88 4.05
C ILE A 122 -7.42 16.15 4.61
N LEU A 123 -7.24 14.93 5.13
CA LEU A 123 -8.33 14.13 5.71
C LEU A 123 -8.95 14.82 6.94
N ARG A 124 -8.12 15.46 7.78
CA ARG A 124 -8.61 16.23 8.92
C ARG A 124 -9.47 17.43 8.47
N ALA A 125 -9.03 18.18 7.47
CA ALA A 125 -9.80 19.28 6.91
C ALA A 125 -11.12 18.79 6.29
N LEU A 126 -11.05 17.77 5.44
CA LEU A 126 -12.24 17.17 4.82
C LEU A 126 -13.28 16.72 5.86
N SER A 127 -12.81 16.13 6.98
CA SER A 127 -13.71 15.68 8.04
C SER A 127 -14.52 16.81 8.67
N ALA A 128 -13.97 18.01 8.73
CA ALA A 128 -14.70 19.19 9.23
C ALA A 128 -15.76 19.65 8.23
N GLU A 129 -15.45 19.67 6.94
CA GLU A 129 -16.41 20.03 5.87
C GLU A 129 -17.57 19.04 5.81
N LEU A 130 -17.31 17.76 6.09
CA LEU A 130 -18.34 16.72 6.14
C LEU A 130 -19.15 16.70 7.46
N GLY A 131 -18.88 17.62 8.40
CA GLY A 131 -19.57 17.69 9.69
C GLY A 131 -19.24 16.57 10.67
N ALA A 132 -18.18 15.77 10.39
CA ALA A 132 -17.72 14.65 11.21
C ALA A 132 -16.25 14.87 11.62
N THR A 133 -15.98 16.01 12.23
CA THR A 133 -14.65 16.50 12.57
C THR A 133 -13.81 15.49 13.38
N LEU A 134 -12.69 15.06 12.85
CA LEU A 134 -11.73 14.18 13.54
C LEU A 134 -11.10 14.91 14.75
N PRO A 135 -10.91 14.22 15.90
CA PRO A 135 -10.61 14.86 17.18
C PRO A 135 -9.13 15.22 17.39
N TRP A 136 -8.32 15.30 16.33
CA TRP A 136 -6.90 15.65 16.42
C TRP A 136 -6.53 16.75 15.42
N ASP A 137 -5.78 17.73 15.88
CA ASP A 137 -5.30 18.86 15.08
C ASP A 137 -3.78 18.83 14.83
N THR A 138 -3.13 17.77 15.27
CA THR A 138 -1.68 17.58 15.12
C THR A 138 -1.34 16.13 14.80
N LEU A 139 -0.21 15.92 14.13
CA LEU A 139 0.32 14.58 13.89
C LEU A 139 0.58 13.81 15.19
N ALA A 140 1.01 14.50 16.24
CA ALA A 140 1.18 13.88 17.55
C ALA A 140 -0.15 13.38 18.14
N GLY A 141 -1.22 14.17 17.99
CA GLY A 141 -2.58 13.79 18.40
C GLY A 141 -3.08 12.57 17.62
N LEU A 142 -2.89 12.56 16.29
CA LEU A 142 -3.22 11.41 15.43
C LEU A 142 -2.43 10.16 15.86
N ARG A 143 -1.12 10.27 16.08
CA ARG A 143 -0.29 9.13 16.52
C ARG A 143 -0.74 8.59 17.87
N LYS A 144 -1.09 9.48 18.82
CA LYS A 144 -1.66 9.06 20.10
C LYS A 144 -2.95 8.28 19.90
N ALA A 145 -3.84 8.71 19.03
CA ALA A 145 -5.07 8.00 18.70
C ALA A 145 -4.80 6.61 18.08
N ILE A 146 -3.86 6.53 17.14
CA ILE A 146 -3.43 5.26 16.53
C ILE A 146 -2.92 4.30 17.59
N VAL A 147 -2.01 4.73 18.46
CA VAL A 147 -1.43 3.88 19.52
C VAL A 147 -2.48 3.49 20.57
N THR A 148 -3.46 4.33 20.83
CA THR A 148 -4.57 3.99 21.72
C THR A 148 -5.44 2.89 21.13
N ALA A 149 -5.74 2.95 19.83
CA ALA A 149 -6.54 1.93 19.14
C ALA A 149 -5.74 0.65 18.83
N HIS A 150 -4.45 0.80 18.52
CA HIS A 150 -3.55 -0.26 18.09
C HIS A 150 -2.22 -0.20 18.88
N PRO A 151 -2.17 -0.67 20.15
CA PRO A 151 -1.03 -0.45 21.05
C PRO A 151 0.32 -0.98 20.53
N HIS A 152 0.33 -2.03 19.69
CA HIS A 152 1.54 -2.58 19.12
C HIS A 152 2.25 -1.59 18.17
N LEU A 153 1.51 -0.67 17.54
CA LEU A 153 2.08 0.36 16.67
C LEU A 153 2.88 1.44 17.42
N GLY A 154 2.75 1.50 18.74
CA GLY A 154 3.57 2.35 19.60
C GLY A 154 4.93 1.74 19.98
N ARG A 155 5.16 0.46 19.66
CA ARG A 155 6.41 -0.25 19.96
C ARG A 155 7.38 -0.11 18.77
N ILE A 156 7.84 1.11 18.55
CA ILE A 156 8.72 1.43 17.41
C ILE A 156 9.96 0.52 17.42
N ASP A 157 10.34 0.05 16.23
CA ASP A 157 11.45 -0.87 15.95
C ASP A 157 11.33 -2.27 16.59
N ALA A 158 10.22 -2.57 17.26
CA ALA A 158 9.97 -3.89 17.83
C ALA A 158 9.00 -4.69 16.96
N VAL A 159 9.32 -5.97 16.70
CA VAL A 159 8.37 -6.90 16.07
C VAL A 159 7.34 -7.32 17.11
N ALA A 160 6.06 -7.20 16.78
CA ALA A 160 4.99 -7.69 17.64
C ALA A 160 5.03 -9.23 17.69
N GLU A 161 4.87 -9.77 18.90
CA GLU A 161 4.66 -11.20 19.04
C GLU A 161 3.33 -11.57 18.39
N ASN A 162 3.37 -12.58 17.53
CA ASN A 162 2.19 -13.09 16.88
C ASN A 162 2.02 -14.58 17.19
N VAL A 163 0.82 -14.94 17.62
CA VAL A 163 0.47 -16.35 17.84
C VAL A 163 0.10 -16.95 16.50
N TRP A 164 0.78 -18.04 16.12
CA TRP A 164 0.47 -18.77 14.90
C TRP A 164 -0.99 -19.23 14.91
N GLN A 165 -1.76 -18.78 13.93
CA GLN A 165 -3.10 -19.28 13.64
C GLN A 165 -3.00 -20.32 12.51
N PRO A 166 -3.65 -21.47 12.65
CA PRO A 166 -3.70 -22.43 11.55
C PRO A 166 -4.42 -21.81 10.35
N LEU A 167 -3.76 -21.80 9.20
CA LEU A 167 -4.37 -21.32 7.97
C LEU A 167 -5.39 -22.37 7.47
N GLU A 168 -6.53 -21.89 6.98
CA GLU A 168 -7.50 -22.71 6.29
C GLU A 168 -6.87 -23.31 5.03
N VAL A 169 -6.95 -24.63 4.90
CA VAL A 169 -6.39 -25.35 3.77
C VAL A 169 -7.38 -25.33 2.63
N ARG A 170 -7.13 -24.52 1.61
CA ARG A 170 -7.88 -24.56 0.35
C ARG A 170 -7.12 -25.41 -0.69
N ALA A 171 -7.86 -26.03 -1.59
CA ALA A 171 -7.24 -26.73 -2.72
C ALA A 171 -6.45 -25.71 -3.57
N PRO A 172 -5.24 -26.07 -4.05
CA PRO A 172 -4.51 -25.20 -4.96
C PRO A 172 -5.33 -24.91 -6.22
N ALA A 173 -5.36 -23.65 -6.64
CA ALA A 173 -5.95 -23.30 -7.93
C ALA A 173 -5.13 -23.90 -9.07
N LYS A 174 -5.80 -24.32 -10.14
CA LYS A 174 -5.15 -24.75 -11.40
C LYS A 174 -4.81 -23.50 -12.22
N ALA A 175 -3.84 -22.72 -11.75
CA ALA A 175 -3.39 -21.52 -12.41
C ALA A 175 -1.86 -21.52 -12.47
N ASP A 176 -1.30 -20.93 -13.51
CA ASP A 176 0.13 -20.76 -13.66
C ASP A 176 0.67 -19.75 -12.63
N PHE A 177 1.93 -19.92 -12.25
CA PHE A 177 2.62 -18.92 -11.46
C PHE A 177 2.87 -17.69 -12.32
N ILE A 178 2.34 -16.55 -11.88
CA ILE A 178 2.59 -15.26 -12.53
C ILE A 178 3.59 -14.44 -11.70
N ARG A 179 4.36 -13.59 -12.38
CA ARG A 179 5.24 -12.65 -11.69
C ARG A 179 4.39 -11.60 -10.98
N ALA A 180 4.54 -11.48 -9.66
CA ALA A 180 3.85 -10.46 -8.87
C ALA A 180 4.31 -9.04 -9.23
N VAL A 181 5.60 -8.86 -9.53
CA VAL A 181 6.18 -7.60 -10.02
C VAL A 181 6.42 -7.74 -11.52
N ARG A 182 5.65 -7.00 -12.33
CA ARG A 182 5.75 -7.05 -13.80
C ARG A 182 6.95 -6.28 -14.30
N ASP A 183 7.18 -5.12 -13.72
CA ASP A 183 8.28 -4.22 -14.04
C ASP A 183 8.95 -3.74 -12.76
N PHE A 184 10.20 -4.13 -12.57
CA PHE A 184 10.97 -3.77 -11.38
C PHE A 184 11.25 -2.27 -11.28
N TYR A 185 11.39 -1.59 -12.41
CA TYR A 185 11.75 -0.18 -12.46
C TYR A 185 10.56 0.77 -12.25
N LEU A 186 9.33 0.28 -12.42
CA LEU A 186 8.10 1.10 -12.39
C LEU A 186 7.13 0.68 -11.27
N THR A 187 7.66 0.36 -10.08
CA THR A 187 6.89 -0.23 -8.97
C THR A 187 6.11 0.77 -8.11
N ASN A 188 6.37 2.07 -8.24
CA ASN A 188 5.70 3.11 -7.46
C ASN A 188 5.50 4.40 -8.28
N PRO A 189 4.65 5.34 -7.84
CA PRO A 189 4.34 6.55 -8.60
C PRO A 189 5.57 7.42 -8.91
N ILE A 190 6.50 7.54 -7.97
CA ILE A 190 7.73 8.33 -8.16
C ILE A 190 8.59 7.70 -9.26
N ALA A 191 8.79 6.38 -9.22
CA ALA A 191 9.55 5.67 -10.23
C ALA A 191 8.88 5.77 -11.61
N ARG A 192 7.54 5.68 -11.69
CA ARG A 192 6.80 5.84 -12.95
C ARG A 192 6.87 7.25 -13.52
N ALA A 193 7.02 8.26 -12.69
CA ALA A 193 7.23 9.65 -13.12
C ALA A 193 8.69 9.95 -13.52
N SER A 194 9.63 9.03 -13.28
CA SER A 194 11.05 9.21 -13.57
C SER A 194 11.38 8.79 -15.02
N GLN A 195 11.91 9.71 -15.81
CA GLN A 195 12.39 9.42 -17.16
C GLN A 195 13.48 8.34 -17.16
N VAL A 196 14.44 8.42 -16.23
CA VAL A 196 15.53 7.43 -16.10
C VAL A 196 15.00 6.03 -15.84
N MET A 197 13.98 5.90 -14.96
CA MET A 197 13.38 4.60 -14.67
C MET A 197 12.60 4.05 -15.86
N ALA A 198 11.94 4.91 -16.66
CA ALA A 198 11.30 4.52 -17.91
C ALA A 198 12.31 4.02 -18.94
N GLU A 199 13.46 4.68 -19.07
CA GLU A 199 14.55 4.25 -19.95
C GLU A 199 15.13 2.89 -19.52
N LEU A 200 15.35 2.67 -18.21
CA LEU A 200 15.81 1.39 -17.67
C LEU A 200 14.79 0.26 -17.92
N SER A 201 13.51 0.54 -17.77
CA SER A 201 12.43 -0.40 -18.11
C SER A 201 12.48 -0.80 -19.58
N ALA A 202 12.57 0.17 -20.50
CA ALA A 202 12.69 -0.08 -21.94
C ALA A 202 13.95 -0.89 -22.28
N MET A 203 15.08 -0.59 -21.67
CA MET A 203 16.33 -1.35 -21.84
C MET A 203 16.18 -2.81 -21.36
N ALA A 204 15.56 -3.02 -20.20
CA ALA A 204 15.33 -4.37 -19.68
C ALA A 204 14.41 -5.18 -20.60
N ALA A 205 13.32 -4.57 -21.09
CA ALA A 205 12.41 -5.20 -22.02
C ALA A 205 13.11 -5.58 -23.34
N SER A 206 13.97 -4.71 -23.88
CA SER A 206 14.73 -4.99 -25.12
C SER A 206 15.72 -6.13 -24.96
N ARG A 207 16.36 -6.26 -23.78
CA ARG A 207 17.26 -7.38 -23.46
C ARG A 207 16.51 -8.70 -23.33
N ALA A 208 15.33 -8.68 -22.68
CA ALA A 208 14.50 -9.88 -22.52
C ALA A 208 13.92 -10.38 -23.85
N ALA A 209 13.72 -9.49 -24.83
CA ALA A 209 13.23 -9.83 -26.16
C ALA A 209 14.32 -10.41 -27.10
N LYS A 210 15.61 -10.30 -26.75
CA LYS A 210 16.69 -10.90 -27.55
C LYS A 210 16.75 -12.40 -27.23
N PRO A 211 16.66 -13.30 -28.24
CA PRO A 211 16.91 -14.71 -28.01
C PRO A 211 18.31 -14.88 -27.41
N LEU A 212 18.43 -15.74 -26.39
CA LEU A 212 19.74 -16.23 -25.97
C LEU A 212 20.42 -16.83 -27.20
N ALA A 213 21.51 -16.21 -27.67
CA ALA A 213 22.32 -16.81 -28.67
C ALA A 213 22.76 -18.19 -28.14
N ALA A 214 22.35 -19.25 -28.82
CA ALA A 214 22.83 -20.60 -28.47
C ALA A 214 24.34 -20.61 -28.74
N GLU A 215 25.13 -20.66 -27.67
CA GLU A 215 26.53 -21.01 -27.72
C GLU A 215 26.67 -22.52 -27.90
#